data_d2c90c1903299581d1493a509e72518e
#
_entry.id   d2c90c1903299581d1493a509e72518e
#
_cell.length_a   1.000
_cell.length_b   1.000
_cell.length_c   1.000
_cell.angle_alpha   90.00
_cell.angle_beta   90.00
_cell.angle_gamma   90.00
#
_symmetry.space_group_name_H-M   'P 1'
#
loop_
_entity.id
_entity.type
_entity.pdbx_description
1 polymer ?
#
loop_
_entity_poly.entity_id
_entity_poly.type
_entity_poly.pdbx_seq_one_letter_code
_entity_poly.pdbx_strand_id
1 'polypeptide(L)'
;MIPVFDRGTGRAAKSGRLFLPLLVLFVSVLVAPARAELGIPTIRDKVITQHVAAWLEGRHLRRWKLDDKRSKRMFDSYLKALDPQRMYFTAADFESFRGSRLMIDDFIKSGNLDFAFKVGEVFLRRVAECAERVKKLAAQEQDFTVDEYFETKRAES
;
A
#
# COMPACT_ATOMS: atom_id res chain seq x y z
N MET A 1 -29.91 -48.97 60.66
CA MET A 1 -28.73 -49.42 59.89
C MET A 1 -28.70 -48.62 58.62
N ILE A 2 -27.91 -47.56 58.56
CA ILE A 2 -27.89 -46.52 57.50
C ILE A 2 -26.53 -46.68 56.80
N PRO A 3 -26.44 -46.86 55.48
CA PRO A 3 -25.16 -46.96 54.78
C PRO A 3 -24.57 -45.56 54.56
N VAL A 4 -23.26 -45.45 54.89
CA VAL A 4 -22.43 -44.26 54.72
C VAL A 4 -22.09 -44.09 53.22
N PHE A 5 -22.36 -42.91 52.70
CA PHE A 5 -22.05 -42.53 51.30
C PHE A 5 -20.62 -41.99 51.25
N ASP A 6 -19.76 -42.73 50.55
CA ASP A 6 -18.35 -42.37 50.33
C ASP A 6 -18.24 -41.25 49.26
N ARG A 7 -17.61 -40.13 49.56
CA ARG A 7 -17.35 -39.01 48.63
C ARG A 7 -16.05 -39.26 47.89
N GLY A 8 -16.18 -39.73 46.69
CA GLY A 8 -15.08 -39.84 45.75
C GLY A 8 -14.49 -38.44 45.47
N THR A 9 -13.20 -38.28 45.74
CA THR A 9 -12.42 -37.11 45.44
C THR A 9 -12.17 -37.00 43.92
N GLY A 10 -12.89 -36.06 43.27
CA GLY A 10 -12.68 -35.71 41.87
C GLY A 10 -11.34 -35.06 41.65
N ARG A 11 -10.46 -35.74 40.93
CA ARG A 11 -9.21 -35.15 40.40
C ARG A 11 -9.55 -34.09 39.37
N ALA A 12 -9.33 -32.81 39.70
CA ALA A 12 -9.42 -31.70 38.79
C ALA A 12 -8.29 -31.82 37.75
N ALA A 13 -8.64 -31.95 36.48
CA ALA A 13 -7.76 -32.05 35.35
C ALA A 13 -6.99 -30.72 35.16
N LYS A 14 -5.66 -30.74 35.30
CA LYS A 14 -4.72 -29.64 35.03
C LYS A 14 -4.47 -29.47 33.51
N SER A 15 -5.51 -29.32 32.70
CA SER A 15 -5.33 -29.17 31.24
C SER A 15 -5.37 -27.72 30.72
N GLY A 16 -5.59 -26.73 31.60
CA GLY A 16 -5.74 -25.33 31.17
C GLY A 16 -4.44 -24.55 30.91
N ARG A 17 -3.25 -25.09 31.30
CA ARG A 17 -1.99 -24.34 31.20
C ARG A 17 -1.24 -24.46 29.87
N LEU A 18 -1.58 -25.45 29.04
CA LEU A 18 -0.94 -25.65 27.73
C LEU A 18 -1.63 -24.89 26.58
N PHE A 19 -2.90 -24.54 26.72
CA PHE A 19 -3.67 -23.85 25.68
C PHE A 19 -3.30 -22.37 25.51
N LEU A 20 -2.92 -21.71 26.61
CA LEU A 20 -2.58 -20.27 26.57
C LEU A 20 -1.33 -19.97 25.75
N PRO A 21 -0.20 -20.68 25.91
CA PRO A 21 0.98 -20.44 25.06
C PRO A 21 0.77 -20.83 23.60
N LEU A 22 -0.07 -21.83 23.31
CA LEU A 22 -0.39 -22.24 21.94
C LEU A 22 -1.27 -21.19 21.24
N LEU A 23 -2.21 -20.57 21.95
CA LEU A 23 -3.02 -19.47 21.44
C LEU A 23 -2.21 -18.22 21.14
N VAL A 24 -1.25 -17.86 22.00
CA VAL A 24 -0.35 -16.73 21.79
C VAL A 24 0.58 -16.98 20.60
N LEU A 25 1.07 -18.20 20.42
CA LEU A 25 1.89 -18.58 19.26
C LEU A 25 1.07 -18.52 17.96
N PHE A 26 -0.20 -18.91 17.98
CA PHE A 26 -1.08 -18.87 16.81
C PHE A 26 -1.45 -17.43 16.41
N VAL A 27 -1.67 -16.54 17.38
CA VAL A 27 -1.94 -15.11 17.12
C VAL A 27 -0.70 -14.39 16.58
N SER A 28 0.52 -14.73 17.03
CA SER A 28 1.75 -14.12 16.54
C SER A 28 2.10 -14.52 15.09
N VAL A 29 1.64 -15.67 14.62
CA VAL A 29 1.84 -16.11 13.21
C VAL A 29 0.87 -15.37 12.27
N LEU A 30 -0.31 -14.93 12.76
CA LEU A 30 -1.30 -14.19 11.96
C LEU A 30 -0.96 -12.72 11.73
N VAL A 31 0.02 -12.17 12.44
CA VAL A 31 0.46 -10.76 12.31
C VAL A 31 1.82 -10.69 11.57
N ALA A 32 2.05 -11.57 10.62
CA ALA A 32 3.15 -11.36 9.68
C ALA A 32 2.85 -10.08 8.88
N PRO A 33 3.74 -9.06 8.85
CA PRO A 33 3.52 -7.88 8.05
C PRO A 33 3.44 -8.33 6.59
N ALA A 34 2.26 -8.19 5.98
CA ALA A 34 2.10 -8.39 4.55
C ALA A 34 2.97 -7.34 3.85
N ARG A 35 4.15 -7.74 3.39
CA ARG A 35 4.95 -6.91 2.49
C ARG A 35 4.21 -6.90 1.17
N ALA A 36 3.66 -5.75 0.81
CA ALA A 36 3.15 -5.53 -0.52
C ALA A 36 4.35 -5.50 -1.47
N GLU A 37 4.54 -6.58 -2.23
CA GLU A 37 5.50 -6.61 -3.32
C GLU A 37 4.73 -6.39 -4.62
N LEU A 38 5.18 -5.43 -5.43
CA LEU A 38 4.72 -5.29 -6.80
C LEU A 38 5.26 -6.48 -7.59
N GLY A 39 4.34 -7.27 -8.16
CA GLY A 39 4.72 -8.33 -9.09
C GLY A 39 5.42 -7.75 -10.32
N ILE A 40 6.06 -8.61 -11.12
CA ILE A 40 6.63 -8.23 -12.41
C ILE A 40 5.49 -8.16 -13.44
N PRO A 41 5.46 -7.13 -14.34
CA PRO A 41 4.47 -7.06 -15.41
C PRO A 41 4.46 -8.33 -16.26
N THR A 42 3.31 -8.95 -16.40
CA THR A 42 3.15 -10.17 -17.17
C THR A 42 2.80 -9.85 -18.64
N ILE A 43 2.94 -10.83 -19.52
CA ILE A 43 2.48 -10.72 -20.92
C ILE A 43 0.97 -10.40 -20.96
N ARG A 44 0.20 -10.96 -20.04
CA ARG A 44 -1.23 -10.70 -19.91
C ARG A 44 -1.53 -9.23 -19.64
N ASP A 45 -0.78 -8.60 -18.73
CA ASP A 45 -0.96 -7.19 -18.38
C ASP A 45 -0.66 -6.28 -19.57
N LYS A 46 0.38 -6.61 -20.35
CA LYS A 46 0.70 -5.91 -21.60
C LYS A 46 -0.44 -5.97 -22.61
N VAL A 47 -0.96 -7.17 -22.86
CA VAL A 47 -2.06 -7.39 -23.79
C VAL A 47 -3.33 -6.66 -23.34
N ILE A 48 -3.67 -6.73 -22.06
CA ILE A 48 -4.82 -5.99 -21.49
C ILE A 48 -4.65 -4.49 -21.71
N THR A 49 -3.47 -3.93 -21.43
CA THR A 49 -3.18 -2.52 -21.60
C THR A 49 -3.36 -2.07 -23.05
N GLN A 50 -2.86 -2.84 -24.00
CA GLN A 50 -3.03 -2.56 -25.43
C GLN A 50 -4.50 -2.62 -25.87
N HIS A 51 -5.25 -3.60 -25.38
CA HIS A 51 -6.69 -3.69 -25.67
C HIS A 51 -7.47 -2.50 -25.09
N VAL A 52 -7.14 -2.07 -23.89
CA VAL A 52 -7.75 -0.88 -23.27
C VAL A 52 -7.43 0.37 -24.09
N ALA A 53 -6.19 0.54 -24.55
CA ALA A 53 -5.80 1.65 -25.40
C ALA A 53 -6.62 1.69 -26.72
N ALA A 54 -6.68 0.56 -27.42
CA ALA A 54 -7.43 0.42 -28.65
C ALA A 54 -8.93 0.67 -28.47
N TRP A 55 -9.49 0.23 -27.33
CA TRP A 55 -10.90 0.46 -27.00
C TRP A 55 -11.19 1.93 -26.71
N LEU A 56 -10.31 2.62 -25.98
CA LEU A 56 -10.45 4.05 -25.68
C LEU A 56 -10.39 4.92 -26.95
N GLU A 57 -9.51 4.58 -27.90
CA GLU A 57 -9.38 5.33 -29.16
C GLU A 57 -10.48 5.01 -30.16
N GLY A 58 -10.91 3.75 -30.25
CA GLY A 58 -11.84 3.29 -31.28
C GLY A 58 -13.31 3.29 -30.89
N ARG A 59 -13.65 2.89 -29.66
CA ARG A 59 -15.03 2.58 -29.24
C ARG A 59 -15.59 3.48 -28.12
N HIS A 60 -14.74 4.28 -27.47
CA HIS A 60 -15.23 5.18 -26.43
C HIS A 60 -16.07 6.31 -27.06
N LEU A 61 -17.20 6.66 -26.43
CA LEU A 61 -18.13 7.69 -26.93
C LEU A 61 -17.47 9.03 -27.30
N ARG A 62 -16.40 9.40 -26.61
CA ARG A 62 -15.62 10.62 -26.87
C ARG A 62 -14.45 10.43 -27.82
N ARG A 63 -14.23 9.22 -28.35
CA ARG A 63 -13.09 8.87 -29.22
C ARG A 63 -11.78 9.51 -28.73
N TRP A 64 -11.33 9.04 -27.59
CA TRP A 64 -10.19 9.63 -26.89
C TRP A 64 -8.90 9.32 -27.66
N LYS A 65 -8.31 10.31 -28.29
CA LYS A 65 -6.96 10.16 -28.82
C LYS A 65 -5.98 10.13 -27.65
N LEU A 66 -5.15 9.11 -27.60
CA LEU A 66 -4.01 9.06 -26.69
C LEU A 66 -2.90 9.92 -27.31
N ASP A 67 -2.65 11.08 -26.72
CA ASP A 67 -1.69 12.10 -27.16
C ASP A 67 -0.91 12.67 -25.98
N ASP A 68 0.12 13.49 -26.23
CA ASP A 68 0.95 14.14 -25.21
C ASP A 68 0.15 14.94 -24.17
N LYS A 69 -0.95 15.57 -24.59
CA LYS A 69 -1.81 16.33 -23.69
C LYS A 69 -2.49 15.43 -22.67
N ARG A 70 -2.84 14.22 -23.08
CA ARG A 70 -3.41 13.20 -22.20
C ARG A 70 -2.34 12.51 -21.39
N SER A 71 -1.16 12.27 -21.97
CA SER A 71 0.01 11.77 -21.25
C SER A 71 0.30 12.62 -20.02
N LYS A 72 0.35 13.94 -20.17
CA LYS A 72 0.50 14.85 -19.01
C LYS A 72 -0.56 14.62 -17.94
N ARG A 73 -1.83 14.56 -18.34
CA ARG A 73 -2.94 14.38 -17.40
C ARG A 73 -2.89 13.00 -16.71
N MET A 74 -2.59 11.95 -17.47
CA MET A 74 -2.46 10.60 -16.93
C MET A 74 -1.29 10.52 -15.94
N PHE A 75 -0.16 11.09 -16.29
CA PHE A 75 1.00 11.20 -15.41
C PHE A 75 0.65 11.89 -14.09
N ASP A 76 0.10 13.11 -14.19
CA ASP A 76 -0.24 13.92 -13.01
C ASP A 76 -1.30 13.21 -12.14
N SER A 77 -2.33 12.60 -12.78
CA SER A 77 -3.38 11.85 -12.09
C SER A 77 -2.85 10.58 -11.42
N TYR A 78 -1.92 9.87 -12.06
CA TYR A 78 -1.34 8.65 -11.53
C TYR A 78 -0.53 8.93 -10.25
N LEU A 79 0.35 9.93 -10.30
CA LEU A 79 1.14 10.31 -9.11
C LEU A 79 0.22 10.83 -7.99
N LYS A 80 -0.80 11.63 -8.33
CA LYS A 80 -1.78 12.11 -7.35
C LYS A 80 -2.63 10.97 -6.75
N ALA A 81 -2.92 9.92 -7.52
CA ALA A 81 -3.68 8.77 -7.01
C ALA A 81 -2.88 7.93 -6.02
N LEU A 82 -1.55 7.83 -6.21
CA LEU A 82 -0.67 7.12 -5.28
C LEU A 82 -0.39 7.94 -4.01
N ASP A 83 -0.16 9.24 -4.15
CA ASP A 83 0.19 10.12 -3.04
C ASP A 83 -0.66 11.42 -3.06
N PRO A 84 -1.97 11.32 -2.73
CA PRO A 84 -2.89 12.45 -2.81
C PRO A 84 -2.55 13.58 -1.83
N GLN A 85 -1.88 13.26 -0.73
CA GLN A 85 -1.50 14.22 0.30
C GLN A 85 -0.05 14.69 0.17
N ARG A 86 0.71 14.19 -0.79
CA ARG A 86 2.13 14.49 -1.02
C ARG A 86 3.01 14.20 0.21
N MET A 87 2.75 13.08 0.87
CA MET A 87 3.44 12.68 2.09
C MET A 87 4.63 11.76 1.85
N TYR A 88 4.65 11.06 0.73
CA TYR A 88 5.60 9.99 0.47
C TYR A 88 6.66 10.38 -0.56
N PHE A 89 6.27 10.84 -1.75
CA PHE A 89 7.21 11.20 -2.79
C PHE A 89 8.02 12.45 -2.46
N THR A 90 9.32 12.39 -2.71
CA THR A 90 10.22 13.54 -2.62
C THR A 90 10.26 14.32 -3.93
N ALA A 91 10.77 15.57 -3.90
CA ALA A 91 10.99 16.35 -5.10
C ALA A 91 11.95 15.63 -6.08
N ALA A 92 12.96 14.93 -5.58
CA ALA A 92 13.88 14.15 -6.40
C ALA A 92 13.19 12.98 -7.12
N ASP A 93 12.21 12.34 -6.48
CA ASP A 93 11.41 11.27 -7.12
C ASP A 93 10.62 11.86 -8.29
N PHE A 94 9.94 13.00 -8.10
CA PHE A 94 9.21 13.69 -9.18
C PHE A 94 10.13 14.07 -10.35
N GLU A 95 11.32 14.59 -10.08
CA GLU A 95 12.30 14.90 -11.15
C GLU A 95 12.70 13.64 -11.92
N SER A 96 12.92 12.53 -11.22
CA SER A 96 13.28 11.25 -11.87
C SER A 96 12.18 10.71 -12.80
N PHE A 97 10.92 11.08 -12.56
CA PHE A 97 9.76 10.66 -13.36
C PHE A 97 9.44 11.61 -14.51
N ARG A 98 9.93 12.87 -14.45
CA ARG A 98 9.57 13.96 -15.37
C ARG A 98 9.78 13.61 -16.84
N GLY A 99 10.85 12.87 -17.17
CA GLY A 99 11.14 12.45 -18.53
C GLY A 99 10.07 11.60 -19.19
N SER A 100 9.27 10.89 -18.39
CA SER A 100 8.18 10.02 -18.88
C SER A 100 6.84 10.74 -19.04
N ARG A 101 6.76 12.04 -18.67
CA ARG A 101 5.48 12.76 -18.59
C ARG A 101 4.73 12.86 -19.92
N LEU A 102 5.44 12.90 -21.04
CA LEU A 102 4.87 12.96 -22.40
C LEU A 102 4.76 11.60 -23.08
N MET A 103 5.29 10.53 -22.46
CA MET A 103 5.44 9.22 -23.07
C MET A 103 4.39 8.21 -22.59
N ILE A 104 3.45 8.61 -21.72
CA ILE A 104 2.48 7.67 -21.13
C ILE A 104 1.57 7.06 -22.17
N ASP A 105 1.15 7.83 -23.18
CA ASP A 105 0.32 7.31 -24.28
C ASP A 105 1.07 6.28 -25.12
N ASP A 106 2.35 6.49 -25.39
CA ASP A 106 3.20 5.53 -26.11
C ASP A 106 3.41 4.26 -25.31
N PHE A 107 3.64 4.38 -24.00
CA PHE A 107 3.75 3.23 -23.10
C PHE A 107 2.45 2.40 -23.08
N ILE A 108 1.30 3.05 -22.99
CA ILE A 108 0.00 2.36 -22.98
C ILE A 108 -0.25 1.68 -24.34
N LYS A 109 0.02 2.36 -25.47
CA LYS A 109 -0.14 1.81 -26.80
C LYS A 109 0.77 0.61 -27.07
N SER A 110 2.01 0.67 -26.59
CA SER A 110 2.96 -0.43 -26.72
C SER A 110 2.77 -1.54 -25.68
N GLY A 111 1.93 -1.33 -24.64
CA GLY A 111 1.79 -2.22 -23.49
C GLY A 111 3.03 -2.23 -22.58
N ASN A 112 3.85 -1.18 -22.63
CA ASN A 112 4.98 -1.01 -21.72
C ASN A 112 4.51 -0.50 -20.36
N LEU A 113 4.66 -1.30 -19.31
CA LEU A 113 4.27 -0.99 -17.95
C LEU A 113 5.45 -0.64 -17.04
N ASP A 114 6.68 -0.60 -17.57
CA ASP A 114 7.90 -0.42 -16.78
C ASP A 114 7.87 0.88 -15.97
N PHE A 115 7.33 1.95 -16.57
CA PHE A 115 7.18 3.22 -15.85
C PHE A 115 6.23 3.10 -14.64
N ALA A 116 5.07 2.48 -14.84
CA ALA A 116 4.08 2.34 -13.78
C ALA A 116 4.63 1.49 -12.61
N PHE A 117 5.31 0.39 -12.93
CA PHE A 117 5.93 -0.46 -11.92
C PHE A 117 7.08 0.25 -11.21
N LYS A 118 7.96 0.96 -11.93
CA LYS A 118 9.03 1.76 -11.33
C LYS A 118 8.51 2.79 -10.34
N VAL A 119 7.46 3.52 -10.69
CA VAL A 119 6.82 4.49 -9.78
C VAL A 119 6.23 3.79 -8.57
N GLY A 120 5.56 2.65 -8.76
CA GLY A 120 4.99 1.85 -7.69
C GLY A 120 6.07 1.32 -6.71
N GLU A 121 7.19 0.83 -7.22
CA GLU A 121 8.32 0.40 -6.38
C GLU A 121 8.89 1.55 -5.54
N VAL A 122 9.08 2.72 -6.16
CA VAL A 122 9.53 3.92 -5.43
C VAL A 122 8.51 4.28 -4.35
N PHE A 123 7.21 4.25 -4.66
CA PHE A 123 6.15 4.52 -3.70
C PHE A 123 6.18 3.57 -2.51
N LEU A 124 6.24 2.25 -2.74
CA LEU A 124 6.29 1.26 -1.67
C LEU A 124 7.53 1.44 -0.78
N ARG A 125 8.67 1.74 -1.38
CA ARG A 125 9.89 2.06 -0.63
C ARG A 125 9.70 3.29 0.26
N ARG A 126 9.12 4.38 -0.26
CA ARG A 126 8.86 5.60 0.50
C ARG A 126 7.86 5.37 1.64
N VAL A 127 6.83 4.58 1.41
CA VAL A 127 5.89 4.17 2.47
C VAL A 127 6.61 3.42 3.58
N ALA A 128 7.49 2.46 3.23
CA ALA A 128 8.26 1.72 4.22
C ALA A 128 9.22 2.64 5.01
N GLU A 129 9.93 3.55 4.34
CA GLU A 129 10.80 4.53 4.99
C GLU A 129 10.02 5.45 5.94
N CYS A 130 8.82 5.89 5.53
CA CYS A 130 7.93 6.69 6.36
C CYS A 130 7.46 5.91 7.59
N ALA A 131 7.02 4.66 7.42
CA ALA A 131 6.58 3.80 8.52
C ALA A 131 7.69 3.58 9.56
N GLU A 132 8.93 3.33 9.12
CA GLU A 132 10.07 3.19 10.04
C GLU A 132 10.39 4.51 10.78
N ARG A 133 10.25 5.64 10.11
CA ARG A 133 10.43 6.95 10.73
C ARG A 133 9.38 7.22 11.80
N VAL A 134 8.10 6.93 11.47
CA VAL A 134 6.98 7.07 12.42
C VAL A 134 7.18 6.18 13.64
N LYS A 135 7.60 4.91 13.46
CA LYS A 135 7.90 4.02 14.59
C LYS A 135 8.98 4.58 15.51
N LYS A 136 10.07 5.12 14.93
CA LYS A 136 11.16 5.73 15.72
C LYS A 136 10.68 6.96 16.48
N LEU A 137 9.88 7.82 15.85
CA LEU A 137 9.33 9.01 16.51
C LEU A 137 8.34 8.64 17.61
N ALA A 138 7.46 7.67 17.37
CA ALA A 138 6.48 7.21 18.36
C ALA A 138 7.11 6.50 19.57
N ALA A 139 8.32 5.96 19.41
CA ALA A 139 9.07 5.36 20.54
C ALA A 139 9.82 6.38 21.40
N GLN A 140 9.91 7.64 20.97
CA GLN A 140 10.51 8.72 21.75
C GLN A 140 9.50 9.27 22.75
N GLU A 141 9.99 9.69 23.91
CA GLU A 141 9.18 10.43 24.87
C GLU A 141 8.77 11.77 24.24
N GLN A 142 7.45 12.01 24.18
CA GLN A 142 6.89 13.23 23.58
C GLN A 142 6.61 14.24 24.67
N ASP A 143 7.10 15.46 24.51
CA ASP A 143 6.79 16.57 25.40
C ASP A 143 5.54 17.31 24.88
N PHE A 144 4.39 17.05 25.49
CA PHE A 144 3.12 17.69 25.14
C PHE A 144 2.93 19.05 25.84
N THR A 145 3.94 19.55 26.56
CA THR A 145 3.86 20.87 27.22
C THR A 145 4.30 22.00 26.30
N VAL A 146 4.95 21.66 25.19
CA VAL A 146 5.40 22.65 24.18
C VAL A 146 4.20 23.02 23.30
N ASP A 147 3.89 24.33 23.27
CA ASP A 147 2.82 24.85 22.42
C ASP A 147 3.34 25.00 20.97
N GLU A 148 3.09 24.01 20.13
CA GLU A 148 3.49 23.99 18.73
C GLU A 148 2.30 24.24 17.81
N TYR A 149 2.45 25.19 16.88
CA TYR A 149 1.46 25.48 15.87
C TYR A 149 1.75 24.72 14.57
N PHE A 150 0.80 23.89 14.13
CA PHE A 150 0.84 23.24 12.83
C PHE A 150 -0.10 23.94 11.86
N GLU A 151 0.44 24.71 10.91
CA GLU A 151 -0.35 25.28 9.83
C GLU A 151 -0.72 24.21 8.80
N THR A 152 -1.96 23.75 8.81
CA THR A 152 -2.53 22.98 7.72
C THR A 152 -2.90 23.91 6.56
N LYS A 153 -1.94 24.34 5.78
CA LYS A 153 -2.28 24.92 4.47
C LYS A 153 -2.76 23.78 3.58
N ARG A 154 -4.07 23.55 3.53
CA ARG A 154 -4.65 22.83 2.41
C ARG A 154 -4.35 23.68 1.18
N ALA A 155 -3.35 23.27 0.41
CA ALA A 155 -3.10 23.86 -0.88
C ALA A 155 -4.41 23.77 -1.66
N GLU A 156 -4.95 24.91 -2.02
CA GLU A 156 -6.01 25.00 -3.00
C GLU A 156 -5.51 24.30 -4.26
N SER A 157 -6.08 23.16 -4.55
CA SER A 157 -5.75 22.31 -5.71
C SER A 157 -6.78 22.48 -6.80
#